data_9f8c0f2354ac2131d9b804be17844989
#
_entry.id   9f8c0f2354ac2131d9b804be17844989
#
_cell.length_a   1.000
_cell.length_b   1.000
_cell.length_c   1.000
_cell.angle_alpha   90.00
_cell.angle_beta   90.00
_cell.angle_gamma   90.00
#
_symmetry.space_group_name_H-M   'P 1'
#
loop_
_entity.id
_entity.type
_entity.pdbx_description
1 polymer ?
#
loop_
_entity_poly.entity_id
_entity_poly.type
_entity_poly.pdbx_seq_one_letter_code
_entity_poly.pdbx_strand_id
1 'polypeptide(L)'
;MFNHDFRKFYLALTFCVAATAQAGDTTPTAQLQRFETVSGRPASAEQGRIFFTATHGSKWTCASCHGETPTKVTKHASTGKAIDPLAPAVNGVAFTDVARVDKWFRRNCKDVLSRECTAAEKSDVIAFLLTLKP
;
A
#
# COMPACT_ATOMS: atom_id res chain seq x y z
N MET A 1 39.86 34.04 55.71
CA MET A 1 40.31 33.11 54.72
C MET A 1 39.11 32.17 54.43
N PHE A 2 38.19 32.50 53.52
CA PHE A 2 37.04 31.71 53.22
C PHE A 2 37.22 31.15 51.79
N ASN A 3 37.34 29.82 51.71
CA ASN A 3 37.43 29.09 50.47
C ASN A 3 36.02 28.69 50.04
N HIS A 4 35.52 29.25 48.92
CA HIS A 4 34.25 28.91 48.36
C HIS A 4 34.49 27.95 47.19
N ASP A 5 34.34 26.65 47.42
CA ASP A 5 34.25 25.64 46.39
C ASP A 5 32.91 25.73 45.69
N PHE A 6 32.89 26.31 44.48
CA PHE A 6 31.77 26.29 43.59
C PHE A 6 31.72 24.93 42.83
N ARG A 7 30.98 23.97 43.36
CA ARG A 7 30.64 22.74 42.64
C ARG A 7 29.67 23.08 41.53
N LYS A 8 30.19 23.10 40.29
CA LYS A 8 29.39 23.24 39.08
C LYS A 8 28.59 21.94 38.84
N PHE A 9 27.30 21.99 39.13
CA PHE A 9 26.33 20.96 38.71
C PHE A 9 26.09 21.11 37.21
N TYR A 10 26.66 20.23 36.40
CA TYR A 10 26.29 20.09 35.01
C TYR A 10 25.00 19.23 34.92
N LEU A 11 23.87 19.89 34.69
CA LEU A 11 22.62 19.23 34.40
C LEU A 11 22.69 18.68 32.96
N ALA A 12 22.93 17.39 32.79
CA ALA A 12 22.89 16.75 31.49
C ALA A 12 21.42 16.62 31.04
N LEU A 13 20.99 17.49 30.15
CA LEU A 13 19.68 17.40 29.49
C LEU A 13 19.73 16.28 28.45
N THR A 14 19.21 15.11 28.82
CA THR A 14 19.05 13.99 27.87
C THR A 14 17.88 14.30 26.95
N PHE A 15 18.14 14.68 25.69
CA PHE A 15 17.15 14.82 24.66
C PHE A 15 16.70 13.41 24.23
N CYS A 16 15.53 12.96 24.67
CA CYS A 16 14.84 11.83 24.07
C CYS A 16 14.30 12.26 22.70
N VAL A 17 14.99 11.87 21.63
CA VAL A 17 14.45 11.96 20.28
C VAL A 17 13.40 10.86 20.13
N ALA A 18 12.13 11.22 20.28
CA ALA A 18 11.03 10.34 19.93
C ALA A 18 11.05 10.15 18.41
N ALA A 19 11.40 8.94 17.95
CA ALA A 19 11.23 8.56 16.56
C ALA A 19 9.72 8.55 16.26
N THR A 20 9.22 9.58 15.58
CA THR A 20 7.85 9.59 15.03
C THR A 20 7.82 8.58 13.91
N ALA A 21 7.21 7.41 14.14
CA ALA A 21 6.82 6.52 13.07
C ALA A 21 5.88 7.33 12.15
N GLN A 22 6.33 7.59 10.92
CA GLN A 22 5.46 8.22 9.93
C GLN A 22 4.37 7.22 9.58
N ALA A 23 3.19 7.39 10.18
CA ALA A 23 1.97 6.81 9.66
C ALA A 23 1.76 7.36 8.24
N GLY A 24 1.33 6.50 7.30
CA GLY A 24 0.98 6.97 5.97
C GLY A 24 -0.15 8.02 6.05
N ASP A 25 -0.36 8.74 4.96
CA ASP A 25 -1.38 9.79 4.86
C ASP A 25 -2.82 9.23 4.69
N THR A 26 -2.95 7.91 4.59
CA THR A 26 -4.22 7.21 4.37
C THR A 26 -4.18 5.77 4.92
N THR A 27 -5.30 5.06 4.81
CA THR A 27 -5.42 3.64 5.15
C THR A 27 -6.00 2.84 3.97
N PRO A 28 -5.81 1.50 3.91
CA PRO A 28 -6.44 0.68 2.88
C PRO A 28 -7.96 0.85 2.81
N THR A 29 -8.64 0.93 3.96
CA THR A 29 -10.08 1.17 4.03
C THR A 29 -10.47 2.56 3.52
N ALA A 30 -9.70 3.59 3.86
CA ALA A 30 -9.96 4.94 3.35
C ALA A 30 -9.75 5.02 1.82
N GLN A 31 -8.77 4.28 1.27
CA GLN A 31 -8.59 4.18 -0.18
C GLN A 31 -9.76 3.46 -0.86
N LEU A 32 -10.26 2.37 -0.26
CA LEU A 32 -11.46 1.68 -0.72
C LEU A 32 -12.64 2.68 -0.81
N GLN A 33 -12.96 3.35 0.29
CA GLN A 33 -14.05 4.32 0.37
C GLN A 33 -13.89 5.48 -0.63
N ARG A 34 -12.66 5.97 -0.82
CA ARG A 34 -12.37 7.01 -1.81
C ARG A 34 -12.80 6.59 -3.21
N PHE A 35 -12.45 5.38 -3.63
CA PHE A 35 -12.82 4.88 -4.96
C PHE A 35 -14.28 4.47 -5.06
N GLU A 36 -14.91 3.98 -4.00
CA GLU A 36 -16.37 3.74 -3.96
C GLU A 36 -17.15 5.04 -4.16
N THR A 37 -16.73 6.12 -3.48
CA THR A 37 -17.35 7.44 -3.64
C THR A 37 -17.29 7.92 -5.10
N VAL A 38 -16.13 7.78 -5.73
CA VAL A 38 -15.96 8.19 -7.14
C VAL A 38 -16.74 7.28 -8.10
N SER A 39 -16.82 5.99 -7.80
CA SER A 39 -17.54 5.02 -8.65
C SER A 39 -19.07 5.09 -8.51
N GLY A 40 -19.56 5.67 -7.41
CA GLY A 40 -20.97 5.74 -7.07
C GLY A 40 -21.61 4.39 -6.68
N ARG A 41 -20.82 3.36 -6.38
CA ARG A 41 -21.30 2.04 -5.97
C ARG A 41 -20.37 1.40 -4.91
N PRO A 42 -20.90 0.49 -4.07
CA PRO A 42 -20.06 -0.32 -3.20
C PRO A 42 -19.15 -1.26 -4.01
N ALA A 43 -17.98 -1.54 -3.45
CA ALA A 43 -17.02 -2.46 -4.03
C ALA A 43 -17.44 -3.93 -3.85
N SER A 44 -16.99 -4.78 -4.76
CA SER A 44 -17.17 -6.23 -4.70
C SER A 44 -15.81 -6.92 -4.68
N ALA A 45 -15.50 -7.59 -3.57
CA ALA A 45 -14.27 -8.37 -3.46
C ALA A 45 -14.20 -9.50 -4.49
N GLU A 46 -15.32 -10.12 -4.82
CA GLU A 46 -15.38 -11.17 -5.84
C GLU A 46 -15.10 -10.61 -7.25
N GLN A 47 -15.69 -9.47 -7.60
CA GLN A 47 -15.36 -8.81 -8.86
C GLN A 47 -13.88 -8.38 -8.90
N GLY A 48 -13.35 -7.92 -7.77
CA GLY A 48 -11.93 -7.60 -7.63
C GLY A 48 -11.02 -8.80 -7.85
N ARG A 49 -11.37 -9.95 -7.30
CA ARG A 49 -10.66 -11.21 -7.52
C ARG A 49 -10.68 -11.63 -8.99
N ILE A 50 -11.85 -11.63 -9.62
CA ILE A 50 -12.02 -11.96 -11.05
C ILE A 50 -11.19 -11.00 -11.89
N PHE A 51 -11.31 -9.69 -11.65
CA PHE A 51 -10.56 -8.67 -12.39
C PHE A 51 -9.03 -8.84 -12.22
N PHE A 52 -8.58 -9.14 -11.02
CA PHE A 52 -7.15 -9.28 -10.69
C PHE A 52 -6.50 -10.47 -11.40
N THR A 53 -7.24 -11.56 -11.62
CA THR A 53 -6.74 -12.80 -12.21
C THR A 53 -7.03 -12.93 -13.72
N ALA A 54 -7.98 -12.17 -14.24
CA ALA A 54 -8.36 -12.25 -15.66
C ALA A 54 -7.36 -11.53 -16.57
N THR A 55 -7.27 -12.00 -17.82
CA THR A 55 -6.61 -11.28 -18.92
C THR A 55 -7.53 -10.21 -19.47
N HIS A 56 -6.98 -9.04 -19.77
CA HIS A 56 -7.73 -7.88 -20.28
C HIS A 56 -7.31 -7.50 -21.71
N GLY A 57 -7.03 -8.51 -22.52
CA GLY A 57 -6.57 -8.30 -23.90
C GLY A 57 -5.06 -8.04 -24.03
N SER A 58 -4.32 -8.04 -22.92
CA SER A 58 -2.86 -7.97 -22.90
C SER A 58 -2.23 -9.31 -22.52
N LYS A 59 -0.91 -9.38 -22.58
CA LYS A 59 -0.12 -10.56 -22.17
C LYS A 59 -0.21 -10.85 -20.67
N TRP A 60 -0.42 -9.82 -19.86
CA TRP A 60 -0.30 -9.88 -18.41
C TRP A 60 -1.63 -9.71 -17.69
N THR A 61 -1.75 -10.35 -16.53
CA THR A 61 -2.76 -10.08 -15.51
C THR A 61 -2.11 -9.40 -14.32
N CYS A 62 -2.89 -8.84 -13.39
CA CYS A 62 -2.31 -8.38 -12.11
C CYS A 62 -1.62 -9.55 -11.39
N ALA A 63 -2.25 -10.73 -11.40
CA ALA A 63 -1.73 -11.95 -10.80
C ALA A 63 -0.42 -12.46 -11.43
N SER A 64 -0.13 -12.13 -12.70
CA SER A 64 1.11 -12.52 -13.36
C SER A 64 2.37 -12.03 -12.61
N CYS A 65 2.27 -10.87 -11.94
CA CYS A 65 3.37 -10.30 -11.17
C CYS A 65 3.16 -10.46 -9.66
N HIS A 66 1.91 -10.39 -9.19
CA HIS A 66 1.60 -10.35 -7.76
C HIS A 66 1.18 -11.70 -7.17
N GLY A 67 0.99 -12.74 -8.02
CA GLY A 67 0.38 -14.01 -7.63
C GLY A 67 -1.14 -13.91 -7.49
N GLU A 68 -1.86 -15.03 -7.54
CA GLU A 68 -3.33 -15.07 -7.42
C GLU A 68 -3.81 -14.68 -6.01
N THR A 69 -3.02 -15.00 -4.99
CA THR A 69 -3.19 -14.58 -3.60
C THR A 69 -1.95 -13.81 -3.16
N PRO A 70 -1.91 -12.46 -3.34
CA PRO A 70 -0.71 -11.66 -3.16
C PRO A 70 -0.37 -11.44 -1.68
N THR A 71 -0.14 -12.51 -0.94
CA THR A 71 0.27 -12.56 0.47
C THR A 71 1.75 -12.86 0.68
N LYS A 72 2.51 -13.06 -0.42
CA LYS A 72 3.93 -13.40 -0.38
C LYS A 72 4.72 -12.48 -1.32
N VAL A 73 6.02 -12.39 -1.09
CA VAL A 73 6.95 -11.76 -2.03
C VAL A 73 6.94 -12.53 -3.35
N THR A 74 6.79 -11.83 -4.44
CA THR A 74 6.80 -12.37 -5.81
C THR A 74 7.86 -11.68 -6.66
N LYS A 75 7.85 -11.94 -7.97
CA LYS A 75 8.77 -11.31 -8.90
C LYS A 75 8.02 -10.70 -10.08
N HIS A 76 8.43 -9.52 -10.48
CA HIS A 76 7.92 -8.87 -11.68
C HIS A 76 8.16 -9.74 -12.92
N ALA A 77 7.10 -10.02 -13.66
CA ALA A 77 7.11 -11.02 -14.75
C ALA A 77 8.16 -10.74 -15.86
N SER A 78 8.49 -9.48 -16.13
CA SER A 78 9.45 -9.12 -17.18
C SER A 78 10.84 -8.75 -16.65
N THR A 79 10.95 -8.17 -15.45
CA THR A 79 12.22 -7.66 -14.92
C THR A 79 12.86 -8.54 -13.86
N GLY A 80 12.10 -9.49 -13.29
CA GLY A 80 12.54 -10.36 -12.19
C GLY A 80 12.72 -9.62 -10.85
N LYS A 81 12.44 -8.32 -10.76
CA LYS A 81 12.55 -7.58 -9.50
C LYS A 81 11.55 -8.10 -8.49
N ALA A 82 11.97 -8.18 -7.23
CA ALA A 82 11.08 -8.54 -6.12
C ALA A 82 9.93 -7.54 -5.98
N ILE A 83 8.76 -8.06 -5.69
CA ILE A 83 7.53 -7.31 -5.42
C ILE A 83 7.02 -7.74 -4.06
N ASP A 84 6.80 -6.78 -3.18
CA ASP A 84 6.24 -7.01 -1.85
C ASP A 84 4.77 -7.47 -1.93
N PRO A 85 4.26 -8.16 -0.90
CA PRO A 85 2.86 -8.54 -0.82
C PRO A 85 1.95 -7.32 -0.96
N LEU A 86 0.81 -7.49 -1.64
CA LEU A 86 -0.21 -6.43 -1.74
C LEU A 86 -1.27 -6.51 -0.65
N ALA A 87 -1.48 -7.69 -0.06
CA ALA A 87 -2.48 -7.87 0.99
C ALA A 87 -2.14 -7.04 2.24
N PRO A 88 -2.99 -6.10 2.68
CA PRO A 88 -2.71 -5.27 3.86
C PRO A 88 -2.50 -6.06 5.15
N ALA A 89 -3.10 -7.25 5.25
CA ALA A 89 -2.94 -8.13 6.42
C ALA A 89 -1.51 -8.64 6.63
N VAL A 90 -0.67 -8.65 5.59
CA VAL A 90 0.74 -9.10 5.65
C VAL A 90 1.74 -7.99 5.28
N ASN A 91 1.27 -6.89 4.73
CA ASN A 91 2.08 -5.72 4.38
C ASN A 91 1.41 -4.45 4.91
N GLY A 92 1.78 -4.05 6.12
CA GLY A 92 1.18 -2.92 6.83
C GLY A 92 1.38 -1.55 6.18
N VAL A 93 2.24 -1.44 5.15
CA VAL A 93 2.44 -0.20 4.38
C VAL A 93 1.71 -0.21 3.03
N ALA A 94 1.05 -1.33 2.69
CA ALA A 94 0.25 -1.41 1.47
C ALA A 94 -0.95 -0.45 1.57
N PHE A 95 -1.15 0.38 0.54
CA PHE A 95 -2.26 1.34 0.44
C PHE A 95 -2.31 2.43 1.52
N THR A 96 -1.18 2.76 2.14
CA THR A 96 -1.11 3.81 3.18
C THR A 96 -0.61 5.16 2.68
N ASP A 97 -0.38 5.33 1.40
CA ASP A 97 0.10 6.56 0.75
C ASP A 97 -0.70 6.81 -0.52
N VAL A 98 -1.47 7.92 -0.55
CA VAL A 98 -2.38 8.27 -1.66
C VAL A 98 -1.64 8.40 -2.98
N ALA A 99 -0.52 9.13 -3.00
CA ALA A 99 0.24 9.37 -4.23
C ALA A 99 0.83 8.08 -4.79
N ARG A 100 1.28 7.18 -3.91
CA ARG A 100 1.80 5.86 -4.27
C ARG A 100 0.70 4.97 -4.84
N VAL A 101 -0.48 4.94 -4.21
CA VAL A 101 -1.65 4.17 -4.69
C VAL A 101 -2.05 4.64 -6.09
N ASP A 102 -2.18 5.94 -6.30
CA ASP A 102 -2.56 6.49 -7.60
C ASP A 102 -1.50 6.23 -8.68
N LYS A 103 -0.22 6.38 -8.34
CA LYS A 103 0.89 6.08 -9.23
C LYS A 103 0.88 4.62 -9.68
N TRP A 104 0.74 3.69 -8.75
CA TRP A 104 0.83 2.27 -9.07
C TRP A 104 -0.40 1.76 -9.80
N PHE A 105 -1.61 2.19 -9.44
CA PHE A 105 -2.80 1.86 -10.24
C PHE A 105 -2.67 2.37 -11.67
N ARG A 106 -2.30 3.64 -11.87
CA ARG A 106 -2.13 4.21 -13.21
C ARG A 106 -1.13 3.41 -14.03
N ARG A 107 0.03 3.05 -13.45
CA ARG A 107 1.08 2.31 -14.15
C ARG A 107 0.66 0.88 -14.44
N ASN A 108 0.23 0.14 -13.45
CA ASN A 108 -0.09 -1.28 -13.58
C ASN A 108 -1.34 -1.51 -14.46
N CYS A 109 -2.36 -0.66 -14.34
CA CYS A 109 -3.53 -0.74 -15.22
C CYS A 109 -3.16 -0.48 -16.68
N LYS A 110 -2.25 0.48 -16.94
CA LYS A 110 -1.76 0.74 -18.29
C LYS A 110 -1.02 -0.47 -18.86
N ASP A 111 -0.20 -1.14 -18.05
CA ASP A 111 0.56 -2.33 -18.46
C ASP A 111 -0.35 -3.54 -18.74
N VAL A 112 -1.44 -3.70 -17.95
CA VAL A 112 -2.35 -4.88 -18.02
C VAL A 112 -3.54 -4.65 -18.93
N LEU A 113 -4.10 -3.42 -18.98
CA LEU A 113 -5.33 -3.10 -19.71
C LEU A 113 -5.10 -2.18 -20.91
N SER A 114 -3.91 -1.61 -21.07
CA SER A 114 -3.61 -0.52 -22.03
C SER A 114 -4.45 0.75 -21.82
N ARG A 115 -5.06 0.89 -20.65
CA ARG A 115 -5.83 2.07 -20.19
C ARG A 115 -5.70 2.25 -18.68
N GLU A 116 -6.23 3.33 -18.15
CA GLU A 116 -6.41 3.46 -16.71
C GLU A 116 -7.57 2.57 -16.22
N CYS A 117 -7.43 2.10 -14.97
CA CYS A 117 -8.54 1.45 -14.28
C CYS A 117 -9.59 2.48 -13.88
N THR A 118 -10.86 2.11 -13.99
CA THR A 118 -11.96 2.90 -13.43
C THR A 118 -11.92 2.91 -11.91
N ALA A 119 -12.64 3.83 -11.28
CA ALA A 119 -12.74 3.87 -9.82
C ALA A 119 -13.38 2.58 -9.27
N ALA A 120 -14.37 2.02 -9.98
CA ALA A 120 -14.99 0.76 -9.61
C ALA A 120 -14.02 -0.41 -9.65
N GLU A 121 -13.19 -0.54 -10.68
CA GLU A 121 -12.16 -1.58 -10.76
C GLU A 121 -11.12 -1.44 -9.64
N LYS A 122 -10.71 -0.20 -9.32
CA LYS A 122 -9.77 0.07 -8.22
C LYS A 122 -10.36 -0.31 -6.86
N SER A 123 -11.61 0.07 -6.59
CA SER A 123 -12.29 -0.28 -5.33
C SER A 123 -12.49 -1.79 -5.20
N ASP A 124 -12.92 -2.47 -6.26
CA ASP A 124 -13.10 -3.93 -6.27
C ASP A 124 -11.78 -4.66 -5.96
N VAL A 125 -10.68 -4.25 -6.58
CA VAL A 125 -9.34 -4.81 -6.31
C VAL A 125 -8.93 -4.59 -4.84
N ILE A 126 -9.11 -3.40 -4.29
CA ILE A 126 -8.78 -3.14 -2.88
C ILE A 126 -9.67 -3.98 -1.96
N ALA A 127 -10.97 -4.09 -2.25
CA ALA A 127 -11.89 -4.93 -1.50
C ALA A 127 -11.43 -6.40 -1.49
N PHE A 128 -11.01 -6.94 -2.62
CA PHE A 128 -10.43 -8.28 -2.72
C PHE A 128 -9.17 -8.41 -1.83
N LEU A 129 -8.23 -7.49 -1.94
CA LEU A 129 -6.97 -7.55 -1.20
C LEU A 129 -7.18 -7.47 0.32
N LEU A 130 -8.22 -6.77 0.78
CA LEU A 130 -8.60 -6.70 2.19
C LEU A 130 -9.19 -8.01 2.74
N THR A 131 -9.69 -8.90 1.89
CA THR A 131 -10.18 -10.23 2.33
C THR A 131 -9.06 -11.22 2.61
N LEU A 132 -7.88 -10.99 2.06
CA LEU A 132 -6.75 -11.91 2.16
C LEU A 132 -6.16 -11.92 3.57
N LYS A 133 -5.81 -13.11 4.03
CA LYS A 133 -5.19 -13.36 5.33
C LYS A 133 -3.78 -13.92 5.14
N PRO A 134 -2.91 -13.85 6.19
CA PRO A 134 -1.60 -14.49 6.19
C PRO A 134 -1.66 -15.97 5.86
#